data_5398d1f09416944f77b6ec3859973741
#
_entry.id   5398d1f09416944f77b6ec3859973741
#
_cell.length_a   1.000
_cell.length_b   1.000
_cell.length_c   1.000
_cell.angle_alpha   90.00
_cell.angle_beta   90.00
_cell.angle_gamma   90.00
#
_symmetry.space_group_name_H-M   'P 1'
#
loop_
_entity.id
_entity.type
_entity.pdbx_description
1 polymer ?
#
loop_
_entity_poly.entity_id
_entity_poly.type
_entity_poly.pdbx_seq_one_letter_code
_entity_poly.pdbx_strand_id
1 'polypeptide(L)'
;MTDVTTEDYDVVIVGSGAGGGTVGAELAIKGVKTVILEAGKRHETEDFINDEWGSFGQLAWTDKRTTSGDWRVAKDFAGLPAWIVKSVGGSTTHWAGASLRFQDHEWKAQTNYGNVEGASLLDWPIDGAEMAPWYAKAEDRMGVTRTNGIPGLPGNNNFKVMKAGADKLGYK
;
A
#
# COMPACT_ATOMS: atom_id res chain seq x y z
N MET A 1 40.07 8.43 5.39
CA MET A 1 38.96 9.39 5.57
C MET A 1 38.19 9.33 4.28
N THR A 2 36.96 8.85 4.32
CA THR A 2 36.08 8.89 3.16
C THR A 2 35.65 10.34 2.98
N ASP A 3 35.93 10.90 1.81
CA ASP A 3 35.44 12.23 1.44
C ASP A 3 33.91 12.23 1.57
N VAL A 4 33.40 13.03 2.49
CA VAL A 4 31.95 13.25 2.62
C VAL A 4 31.59 14.27 1.54
N THR A 5 31.01 13.77 0.46
CA THR A 5 30.39 14.67 -0.54
C THR A 5 29.06 15.14 0.02
N THR A 6 28.92 16.46 0.19
CA THR A 6 27.65 17.10 0.54
C THR A 6 26.94 17.51 -0.74
N GLU A 7 25.70 17.04 -0.91
CA GLU A 7 24.81 17.50 -1.97
C GLU A 7 23.60 18.19 -1.35
N ASP A 8 23.19 19.31 -1.96
CA ASP A 8 22.01 20.06 -1.53
C ASP A 8 20.76 19.54 -2.26
N TYR A 9 19.71 19.28 -1.52
CA TYR A 9 18.39 18.89 -2.01
C TYR A 9 17.33 19.83 -1.46
N ASP A 10 16.31 20.11 -2.30
CA ASP A 10 15.17 20.93 -1.87
C ASP A 10 14.26 20.14 -0.92
N VAL A 11 14.15 18.81 -1.15
CA VAL A 11 13.28 17.90 -0.38
C VAL A 11 13.99 16.59 -0.08
N VAL A 12 13.92 16.18 1.16
CA VAL A 12 14.36 14.85 1.63
C VAL A 12 13.15 14.04 2.07
N ILE A 13 12.97 12.87 1.49
CA ILE A 13 11.88 11.93 1.82
C ILE A 13 12.49 10.72 2.53
N VAL A 14 11.91 10.30 3.63
CA VAL A 14 12.33 9.10 4.37
C VAL A 14 11.37 7.96 4.05
N GLY A 15 11.90 6.93 3.41
CA GLY A 15 11.16 5.74 2.96
C GLY A 15 10.58 5.88 1.56
N SER A 16 10.72 4.84 0.75
CA SER A 16 10.25 4.76 -0.64
C SER A 16 8.96 3.94 -0.82
N GLY A 17 8.21 3.71 0.26
CA GLY A 17 6.91 3.05 0.18
C GLY A 17 5.88 3.86 -0.61
N ALA A 18 4.61 3.44 -0.56
CA ALA A 18 3.53 4.04 -1.35
C ALA A 18 3.46 5.57 -1.24
N GLY A 19 3.56 6.12 -0.01
CA GLY A 19 3.52 7.57 0.21
C GLY A 19 4.77 8.27 -0.30
N GLY A 20 5.96 7.86 0.17
CA GLY A 20 7.22 8.51 -0.17
C GLY A 20 7.57 8.40 -1.65
N GLY A 21 7.33 7.24 -2.25
CA GLY A 21 7.54 7.02 -3.68
C GLY A 21 6.62 7.91 -4.54
N THR A 22 5.35 8.05 -4.16
CA THR A 22 4.40 8.89 -4.88
C THR A 22 4.76 10.38 -4.77
N VAL A 23 5.05 10.85 -3.55
CA VAL A 23 5.46 12.25 -3.34
C VAL A 23 6.74 12.56 -4.08
N GLY A 24 7.75 11.67 -4.00
CA GLY A 24 9.02 11.84 -4.71
C GLY A 24 8.85 11.90 -6.23
N ALA A 25 8.02 11.02 -6.79
CA ALA A 25 7.73 11.03 -8.22
C ALA A 25 7.03 12.33 -8.66
N GLU A 26 6.02 12.80 -7.89
CA GLU A 26 5.31 14.05 -8.21
C GLU A 26 6.23 15.27 -8.12
N LEU A 27 7.12 15.33 -7.16
CA LEU A 27 8.07 16.40 -7.01
C LEU A 27 9.13 16.38 -8.12
N ALA A 28 9.67 15.20 -8.45
CA ALA A 28 10.64 15.05 -9.52
C ALA A 28 10.07 15.45 -10.89
N ILE A 29 8.82 15.11 -11.19
CA ILE A 29 8.13 15.53 -12.41
C ILE A 29 8.02 17.07 -12.50
N LYS A 30 7.93 17.74 -11.36
CA LYS A 30 7.90 19.21 -11.28
C LYS A 30 9.28 19.86 -11.27
N GLY A 31 10.34 19.07 -11.38
CA GLY A 31 11.73 19.57 -11.39
C GLY A 31 12.30 19.91 -10.02
N VAL A 32 11.63 19.51 -8.93
CA VAL A 32 12.14 19.72 -7.58
C VAL A 32 13.27 18.72 -7.29
N LYS A 33 14.42 19.20 -6.85
CA LYS A 33 15.58 18.36 -6.53
C LYS A 33 15.29 17.58 -5.24
N THR A 34 14.92 16.31 -5.41
CA THR A 34 14.41 15.46 -4.33
C THR A 34 15.31 14.25 -4.13
N VAL A 35 15.58 13.88 -2.87
CA VAL A 35 16.23 12.62 -2.50
C VAL A 35 15.30 11.78 -1.65
N ILE A 36 15.31 10.46 -1.89
CA ILE A 36 14.58 9.48 -1.07
C ILE A 36 15.61 8.62 -0.35
N LEU A 37 15.54 8.60 0.98
CA LEU A 37 16.36 7.75 1.84
C LEU A 37 15.58 6.47 2.14
N GLU A 38 16.09 5.34 1.65
CA GLU A 38 15.47 4.03 1.84
C GLU A 38 16.38 3.11 2.65
N ALA A 39 15.82 2.42 3.65
CA ALA A 39 16.58 1.52 4.51
C ALA A 39 16.74 0.11 3.93
N GLY A 40 15.89 -0.25 2.98
CA GLY A 40 15.88 -1.56 2.32
C GLY A 40 16.67 -1.57 1.01
N LYS A 41 17.02 -2.77 0.57
CA LYS A 41 17.67 -2.94 -0.73
C LYS A 41 16.65 -2.87 -1.88
N ARG A 42 17.16 -2.59 -3.09
CA ARG A 42 16.38 -2.78 -4.30
C ARG A 42 16.33 -4.27 -4.65
N HIS A 43 15.15 -4.72 -5.05
CA HIS A 43 14.90 -6.05 -5.59
C HIS A 43 14.54 -5.93 -7.07
N GLU A 44 15.04 -6.84 -7.87
CA GLU A 44 14.68 -6.96 -9.29
C GLU A 44 13.54 -7.96 -9.45
N THR A 45 12.91 -8.02 -10.61
CA THR A 45 11.74 -8.86 -10.85
C THR A 45 12.00 -10.35 -10.57
N GLU A 46 13.21 -10.80 -10.82
CA GLU A 46 13.66 -12.18 -10.63
C GLU A 46 13.81 -12.56 -9.16
N ASP A 47 13.94 -11.57 -8.27
CA ASP A 47 14.02 -11.79 -6.83
C ASP A 47 12.65 -12.18 -6.23
N PHE A 48 11.55 -11.94 -6.94
CA PHE A 48 10.20 -12.22 -6.46
C PHE A 48 9.78 -13.64 -6.83
N ILE A 49 9.51 -14.45 -5.81
CA ILE A 49 9.03 -15.82 -5.99
C ILE A 49 7.51 -15.79 -6.13
N ASN A 50 7.01 -16.28 -7.27
CA ASN A 50 5.57 -16.40 -7.53
C ASN A 50 5.06 -17.81 -7.14
N ASP A 51 5.29 -18.18 -5.90
CA ASP A 51 4.89 -19.44 -5.29
C ASP A 51 4.57 -19.20 -3.81
N GLU A 52 3.42 -19.66 -3.34
CA GLU A 52 2.94 -19.37 -1.98
C GLU A 52 3.91 -19.86 -0.89
N TRP A 53 4.50 -21.04 -1.05
CA TRP A 53 5.41 -21.60 -0.07
C TRP A 53 6.78 -20.92 -0.09
N GLY A 54 7.30 -20.68 -1.27
CA GLY A 54 8.58 -19.97 -1.42
C GLY A 54 8.48 -18.50 -1.01
N SER A 55 7.40 -17.81 -1.38
CA SER A 55 7.20 -16.39 -1.05
C SER A 55 6.97 -16.16 0.44
N PHE A 56 6.43 -17.13 1.18
CA PHE A 56 6.21 -17.01 2.62
C PHE A 56 7.52 -16.75 3.38
N GLY A 57 8.61 -17.37 2.94
CA GLY A 57 9.95 -17.09 3.47
C GLY A 57 10.49 -15.71 3.09
N GLN A 58 10.05 -15.16 1.95
CA GLN A 58 10.45 -13.83 1.47
C GLN A 58 9.62 -12.69 2.06
N LEU A 59 8.39 -12.93 2.49
CA LEU A 59 7.65 -11.98 3.31
C LEU A 59 8.42 -11.61 4.60
N ALA A 60 9.39 -12.45 4.98
CA ALA A 60 10.35 -12.19 6.04
C ALA A 60 11.53 -11.28 5.64
N TRP A 61 11.46 -10.51 4.56
CA TRP A 61 12.33 -9.34 4.37
C TRP A 61 12.04 -8.27 5.43
N THR A 62 11.16 -8.58 6.32
CA THR A 62 10.94 -7.87 7.57
C THR A 62 12.20 -7.95 8.41
N ASP A 63 12.75 -6.81 8.69
CA ASP A 63 13.77 -6.70 9.73
C ASP A 63 13.18 -7.31 11.02
N LYS A 64 13.84 -8.33 11.58
CA LYS A 64 13.41 -8.96 12.84
C LYS A 64 13.21 -7.93 13.97
N ARG A 65 13.89 -6.79 13.88
CA ARG A 65 13.74 -5.67 14.83
C ARG A 65 12.39 -4.96 14.69
N THR A 66 11.72 -5.00 13.53
CA THR A 66 10.39 -4.41 13.33
C THR A 66 9.27 -5.35 13.75
N THR A 67 9.57 -6.65 13.88
CA THR A 67 8.64 -7.67 14.36
C THR A 67 8.84 -8.02 15.83
N SER A 68 9.96 -7.60 16.41
CA SER A 68 10.28 -7.75 17.83
C SER A 68 10.01 -6.41 18.53
N GLY A 69 9.23 -6.41 19.56
CA GLY A 69 8.93 -5.24 20.34
C GLY A 69 7.88 -5.52 21.40
N ASP A 70 7.42 -4.48 22.05
CA ASP A 70 6.38 -4.58 23.09
C ASP A 70 4.96 -4.78 22.52
N TRP A 71 4.84 -4.91 21.23
CA TRP A 71 3.56 -5.18 20.57
C TRP A 71 3.04 -6.56 20.98
N ARG A 72 1.81 -6.61 21.42
CA ARG A 72 1.16 -7.84 21.86
C ARG A 72 1.27 -8.95 20.81
N VAL A 73 1.02 -8.64 19.55
CA VAL A 73 1.10 -9.60 18.45
C VAL A 73 2.53 -10.15 18.27
N ALA A 74 3.56 -9.32 18.42
CA ALA A 74 4.94 -9.78 18.33
C ALA A 74 5.35 -10.67 19.50
N LYS A 75 4.77 -10.45 20.68
CA LYS A 75 5.00 -11.30 21.88
C LYS A 75 4.28 -12.64 21.78
N ASP A 76 3.02 -12.61 21.36
CA ASP A 76 2.16 -13.80 21.34
C ASP A 76 2.43 -14.69 20.13
N PHE A 77 2.95 -14.13 19.05
CA PHE A 77 3.20 -14.80 17.77
C PHE A 77 4.58 -14.46 17.23
N ALA A 78 5.60 -14.69 18.03
CA ALA A 78 7.00 -14.51 17.61
C ALA A 78 7.31 -15.38 16.39
N GLY A 79 7.56 -14.77 15.27
CA GLY A 79 7.85 -15.46 14.00
C GLY A 79 6.73 -15.39 12.96
N LEU A 80 5.56 -14.78 13.28
CA LEU A 80 4.65 -14.38 12.22
C LEU A 80 5.31 -13.29 11.38
N PRO A 81 5.27 -13.39 10.05
CA PRO A 81 5.78 -12.35 9.19
C PRO A 81 4.97 -11.07 9.42
N ALA A 82 5.63 -10.00 9.85
CA ALA A 82 5.01 -8.70 9.79
C ALA A 82 4.91 -8.29 8.31
N TRP A 83 3.79 -7.72 7.91
CA TRP A 83 3.57 -7.22 6.57
C TRP A 83 4.33 -5.89 6.28
N ILE A 84 5.39 -5.66 7.04
CA ILE A 84 6.27 -4.51 6.88
C ILE A 84 7.54 -4.98 6.17
N VAL A 85 7.73 -4.53 4.94
CA VAL A 85 8.85 -4.93 4.10
C VAL A 85 9.89 -3.82 4.07
N LYS A 86 11.14 -4.18 4.32
CA LYS A 86 12.30 -3.30 4.22
C LYS A 86 12.95 -3.46 2.85
N SER A 87 12.41 -2.75 1.88
CA SER A 87 12.90 -2.74 0.50
C SER A 87 12.56 -1.42 -0.20
N VAL A 88 13.22 -1.13 -1.31
CA VAL A 88 12.77 -0.07 -2.21
C VAL A 88 11.35 -0.39 -2.66
N GLY A 89 10.41 0.54 -2.48
CA GLY A 89 8.98 0.35 -2.68
C GLY A 89 8.20 -0.03 -1.41
N GLY A 90 8.89 -0.45 -0.34
CA GLY A 90 8.28 -0.82 0.93
C GLY A 90 7.30 -1.99 0.80
N SER A 91 6.30 -2.07 1.67
CA SER A 91 5.30 -3.15 1.66
C SER A 91 4.45 -3.20 0.39
N THR A 92 4.43 -2.15 -0.42
CA THR A 92 3.74 -2.11 -1.71
C THR A 92 4.30 -3.14 -2.71
N THR A 93 5.54 -3.62 -2.51
CA THR A 93 6.13 -4.70 -3.32
C THR A 93 5.36 -6.02 -3.20
N HIS A 94 4.59 -6.21 -2.13
CA HIS A 94 3.70 -7.36 -1.91
C HIS A 94 2.22 -7.00 -2.05
N TRP A 95 1.92 -5.93 -2.76
CA TRP A 95 0.53 -5.51 -2.96
C TRP A 95 -0.24 -6.52 -3.83
N ALA A 96 -1.37 -6.97 -3.31
CA ALA A 96 -2.22 -7.97 -3.97
C ALA A 96 -3.13 -7.39 -5.08
N GLY A 97 -2.95 -6.14 -5.47
CA GLY A 97 -3.69 -5.52 -6.57
C GLY A 97 -5.08 -4.99 -6.21
N ALA A 98 -5.49 -5.02 -4.94
CA ALA A 98 -6.77 -4.45 -4.52
C ALA A 98 -6.68 -2.92 -4.43
N SER A 99 -7.52 -2.21 -5.20
CA SER A 99 -7.48 -0.75 -5.35
C SER A 99 -8.85 -0.14 -5.09
N LEU A 100 -9.38 -0.36 -3.89
CA LEU A 100 -10.67 0.20 -3.51
C LEU A 100 -10.46 1.64 -3.00
N ARG A 101 -11.38 2.53 -3.38
CA ARG A 101 -11.46 3.86 -2.81
C ARG A 101 -12.09 3.80 -1.42
N PHE A 102 -11.75 4.74 -0.56
CA PHE A 102 -12.47 4.94 0.68
C PHE A 102 -13.94 5.23 0.40
N GLN A 103 -14.80 4.66 1.22
CA GLN A 103 -16.23 4.93 1.17
C GLN A 103 -16.56 6.20 1.97
N ASP A 104 -17.70 6.81 1.71
CA ASP A 104 -18.07 8.09 2.33
C ASP A 104 -18.04 8.07 3.85
N HIS A 105 -18.43 6.95 4.47
CA HIS A 105 -18.43 6.81 5.92
C HIS A 105 -17.02 6.76 6.53
N GLU A 106 -16.00 6.36 5.76
CA GLU A 106 -14.61 6.27 6.25
C GLU A 106 -13.97 7.65 6.39
N TRP A 107 -14.42 8.64 5.61
CA TRP A 107 -13.95 10.02 5.70
C TRP A 107 -14.44 10.73 6.97
N LYS A 108 -15.56 10.31 7.52
CA LYS A 108 -16.27 10.95 8.62
C LYS A 108 -16.55 9.96 9.76
N ALA A 109 -15.51 9.21 10.14
CA ALA A 109 -15.65 8.14 11.13
C ALA A 109 -16.14 8.64 12.49
N GLN A 110 -15.59 9.76 13.01
CA GLN A 110 -16.03 10.37 14.27
C GLN A 110 -17.48 10.83 14.17
N THR A 111 -17.85 11.51 13.09
CA THR A 111 -19.21 12.00 12.87
C THR A 111 -20.22 10.84 12.78
N ASN A 112 -19.85 9.75 12.09
CA ASN A 112 -20.77 8.64 11.83
C ASN A 112 -20.92 7.68 13.03
N TYR A 113 -19.85 7.43 13.76
CA TYR A 113 -19.83 6.42 14.82
C TYR A 113 -19.80 7.03 16.23
N GLY A 114 -19.55 8.34 16.35
CA GLY A 114 -19.45 9.01 17.65
C GLY A 114 -18.21 8.58 18.45
N ASN A 115 -18.31 8.71 19.75
CA ASN A 115 -17.27 8.25 20.67
C ASN A 115 -17.40 6.74 20.89
N VAL A 116 -16.38 5.99 20.49
CA VAL A 116 -16.28 4.56 20.74
C VAL A 116 -15.24 4.34 21.82
N GLU A 117 -15.59 3.65 22.89
CA GLU A 117 -14.69 3.36 24.01
C GLU A 117 -13.46 2.55 23.50
N GLY A 118 -12.27 2.99 23.86
CA GLY A 118 -11.02 2.36 23.44
C GLY A 118 -10.57 2.68 22.00
N ALA A 119 -11.29 3.54 21.27
CA ALA A 119 -10.92 3.98 19.93
C ALA A 119 -10.72 5.50 19.87
N SER A 120 -9.77 5.93 19.02
CA SER A 120 -9.50 7.34 18.72
C SER A 120 -9.99 7.65 17.31
N LEU A 121 -11.29 7.72 17.12
CA LEU A 121 -11.89 8.07 15.84
C LEU A 121 -11.77 9.58 15.60
N LEU A 122 -11.37 9.95 14.40
CA LEU A 122 -11.33 11.32 13.92
C LEU A 122 -11.93 11.38 12.52
N ASP A 123 -12.50 12.52 12.17
CA ASP A 123 -12.86 12.83 10.81
C ASP A 123 -11.60 13.27 10.03
N TRP A 124 -11.48 12.83 8.80
CA TRP A 124 -10.47 13.38 7.90
C TRP A 124 -10.82 14.85 7.59
N PRO A 125 -9.81 15.73 7.46
CA PRO A 125 -10.05 17.15 7.12
C PRO A 125 -10.52 17.36 5.67
N ILE A 126 -10.58 16.29 4.89
CA ILE A 126 -11.01 16.21 3.50
C ILE A 126 -12.16 15.22 3.37
N ASP A 127 -12.81 15.18 2.21
CA ASP A 127 -13.87 14.23 1.91
C ASP A 127 -13.63 13.47 0.60
N GLY A 128 -14.54 12.55 0.28
CA GLY A 128 -14.45 11.72 -0.92
C GLY A 128 -14.56 12.53 -2.22
N ALA A 129 -15.31 13.62 -2.24
CA ALA A 129 -15.47 14.48 -3.41
C ALA A 129 -14.15 15.23 -3.72
N GLU A 130 -13.50 15.77 -2.70
CA GLU A 130 -12.19 16.40 -2.82
C GLU A 130 -11.11 15.41 -3.25
N MET A 131 -11.16 14.16 -2.76
CA MET A 131 -10.20 13.10 -3.12
C MET A 131 -10.46 12.44 -4.48
N ALA A 132 -11.67 12.53 -5.03
CA ALA A 132 -12.04 11.84 -6.26
C ALA A 132 -11.09 12.08 -7.45
N PRO A 133 -10.64 13.32 -7.76
CA PRO A 133 -9.72 13.56 -8.87
C PRO A 133 -8.33 12.96 -8.61
N TRP A 134 -7.90 12.88 -7.36
CA TRP A 134 -6.62 12.28 -6.98
C TRP A 134 -6.65 10.76 -7.08
N TYR A 135 -7.75 10.14 -6.67
CA TYR A 135 -7.99 8.72 -6.92
C TYR A 135 -7.97 8.40 -8.41
N ALA A 136 -8.71 9.17 -9.22
CA ALA A 136 -8.73 8.95 -10.66
C ALA A 136 -7.33 9.05 -11.29
N LYS A 137 -6.51 10.01 -10.84
CA LYS A 137 -5.12 10.15 -11.29
C LYS A 137 -4.26 8.96 -10.88
N ALA A 138 -4.40 8.48 -9.64
CA ALA A 138 -3.65 7.33 -9.15
C ALA A 138 -4.06 6.03 -9.87
N GLU A 139 -5.36 5.81 -10.05
CA GLU A 139 -5.92 4.67 -10.76
C GLU A 139 -5.45 4.62 -12.22
N ASP A 140 -5.41 5.76 -12.89
CA ASP A 140 -4.89 5.86 -14.27
C ASP A 140 -3.42 5.46 -14.34
N ARG A 141 -2.59 6.01 -13.45
CA ARG A 141 -1.16 5.68 -13.41
C ARG A 141 -0.84 4.24 -13.04
N MET A 142 -1.65 3.65 -12.18
CA MET A 142 -1.51 2.25 -11.75
C MET A 142 -2.16 1.27 -12.73
N GLY A 143 -2.92 1.74 -13.70
CA GLY A 143 -3.65 0.90 -14.64
C GLY A 143 -4.78 0.11 -13.96
N VAL A 144 -5.45 0.69 -12.97
CA VAL A 144 -6.54 0.02 -12.25
C VAL A 144 -7.67 -0.31 -13.20
N THR A 145 -8.05 -1.59 -13.26
CA THR A 145 -9.10 -2.07 -14.14
C THR A 145 -10.49 -1.58 -13.69
N ARG A 146 -11.43 -1.47 -14.64
CA ARG A 146 -12.79 -0.92 -14.44
C ARG A 146 -12.85 0.55 -14.08
N THR A 147 -11.75 1.25 -14.24
CA THR A 147 -11.64 2.70 -14.07
C THR A 147 -10.99 3.31 -15.31
N ASN A 148 -11.21 4.60 -15.56
CA ASN A 148 -10.54 5.34 -16.65
C ASN A 148 -10.61 4.66 -18.04
N GLY A 149 -11.68 3.91 -18.31
CA GLY A 149 -11.84 3.18 -19.58
C GLY A 149 -11.07 1.87 -19.68
N ILE A 150 -10.32 1.48 -18.68
CA ILE A 150 -9.61 0.20 -18.65
C ILE A 150 -10.60 -0.94 -18.36
N PRO A 151 -10.74 -1.95 -19.25
CA PRO A 151 -11.71 -3.03 -19.03
C PRO A 151 -11.31 -3.90 -17.83
N GLY A 152 -12.32 -4.49 -17.18
CA GLY A 152 -12.08 -5.48 -16.14
C GLY A 152 -11.42 -6.74 -16.70
N LEU A 153 -10.56 -7.36 -15.91
CA LEU A 153 -10.02 -8.67 -16.24
C LEU A 153 -11.13 -9.73 -16.24
N PRO A 154 -11.09 -10.72 -17.13
CA PRO A 154 -12.05 -11.81 -17.13
C PRO A 154 -11.93 -12.60 -15.81
N GLY A 155 -13.08 -12.95 -15.23
CA GLY A 155 -13.12 -13.77 -14.02
C GLY A 155 -12.47 -15.13 -14.23
N ASN A 156 -11.71 -15.57 -13.25
CA ASN A 156 -11.18 -16.95 -13.21
C ASN A 156 -12.31 -17.98 -13.00
N ASN A 157 -11.99 -19.27 -13.01
CA ASN A 157 -13.00 -20.32 -12.87
C ASN A 157 -13.74 -20.26 -11.53
N ASN A 158 -13.05 -19.97 -10.44
CA ASN A 158 -13.67 -19.85 -9.12
C ASN A 158 -14.71 -18.71 -9.10
N PHE A 159 -14.35 -17.55 -9.66
CA PHE A 159 -15.29 -16.45 -9.82
C PHE A 159 -16.51 -16.83 -10.66
N LYS A 160 -16.32 -17.53 -11.79
CA LYS A 160 -17.42 -17.96 -12.66
C LYS A 160 -18.38 -18.91 -11.96
N VAL A 161 -17.85 -19.87 -11.18
CA VAL A 161 -18.66 -20.82 -10.40
C VAL A 161 -19.43 -20.10 -9.30
N MET A 162 -18.76 -19.24 -8.53
CA MET A 162 -19.40 -18.43 -7.48
C MET A 162 -20.50 -17.54 -8.06
N LYS A 163 -20.22 -16.87 -9.17
CA LYS A 163 -21.21 -16.02 -9.86
C LYS A 163 -22.43 -16.83 -10.31
N ALA A 164 -22.22 -17.98 -10.93
CA ALA A 164 -23.33 -18.84 -11.36
C ALA A 164 -24.19 -19.32 -10.19
N GLY A 165 -23.59 -19.61 -9.04
CA GLY A 165 -24.32 -19.93 -7.82
C GLY A 165 -25.10 -18.75 -7.26
N ALA A 166 -24.48 -17.58 -7.19
CA ALA A 166 -25.13 -16.35 -6.74
C ALA A 166 -26.34 -15.98 -7.64
N ASP A 167 -26.15 -16.03 -8.95
CA ASP A 167 -27.21 -15.74 -9.93
C ASP A 167 -28.42 -16.68 -9.74
N LYS A 168 -28.18 -17.98 -9.51
CA LYS A 168 -29.24 -18.97 -9.25
C LYS A 168 -30.01 -18.70 -7.96
N LEU A 169 -29.35 -18.12 -6.96
CA LEU A 169 -29.95 -17.77 -5.67
C LEU A 169 -30.52 -16.35 -5.66
N GLY A 170 -30.45 -15.59 -6.76
CA GLY A 170 -30.96 -14.25 -6.87
C GLY A 170 -30.12 -13.17 -6.20
N TYR A 171 -28.88 -13.46 -5.85
CA TYR A 171 -27.93 -12.45 -5.36
C TYR A 171 -27.44 -11.59 -6.53
N LYS A 172 -27.30 -10.29 -6.25
CA LYS A 172 -26.80 -9.29 -7.22
C LYS A 172 -25.39 -8.85 -6.85
#